data_d5e21ec268195be7a842579390184e7c
#
_entry.id   d5e21ec268195be7a842579390184e7c
#
_cell.length_a   1.000
_cell.length_b   1.000
_cell.length_c   1.000
_cell.angle_alpha   90.00
_cell.angle_beta   90.00
_cell.angle_gamma   90.00
#
_symmetry.space_group_name_H-M   'P 1'
#
loop_
_entity.id
_entity.type
_entity.pdbx_description
1 polymer ?
#
loop_
_entity_poly.entity_id
_entity_poly.type
_entity_poly.pdbx_seq_one_letter_code
_entity_poly.pdbx_strand_id
1 'polypeptide(L)'
;MSLDQVTLKTLDSVIGLWWLPENENNKIHGVLELKESRLRLRTTQMFEGLQTIEREMIPAVQGFIATGLKITLLDCKKPKQIINMPGMIEVIFEFSTIIVGKNYSSDRIQVKSLRCRFNGLEKWLGDMPVDAYKYKCKDDQEYEFYAHAREPEKYSCSIDDFTAVIESKIILSVNEHVEAGFKRTASVSFCFPDSVNVFDAIKQACKYRDFLTLCMGNHNHILSIQAVDEEEDNIAVLYNDEIKSLDLPTNPAYNCLISFSDIKDSYQDCVQTWYQKYEEIRPIIAYFVDACQKKNDIDLPMEFLKMVQALESYSRRMRKTTLIPPEEHQERISRIVNHFDEKDDDREWIADVLKTPILTEPSCSKRITALFKETAEELGISKSKAASLAYKIVATRNYYT
;
A
#
# COMPACT_ATOMS: atom_id res chain seq x y z
N MET A 1 2.88 28.40 -1.62
CA MET A 1 2.93 26.98 -2.03
C MET A 1 1.56 26.39 -1.75
N SER A 2 0.85 25.89 -2.77
CA SER A 2 -0.45 25.23 -2.54
C SER A 2 -0.24 23.84 -1.98
N LEU A 3 -1.23 23.30 -1.24
CA LEU A 3 -1.15 21.94 -0.67
C LEU A 3 -0.95 20.87 -1.74
N ASP A 4 -1.46 21.10 -2.96
CA ASP A 4 -1.29 20.19 -4.10
C ASP A 4 0.17 20.05 -4.58
N GLN A 5 1.03 21.04 -4.23
CA GLN A 5 2.45 21.06 -4.60
C GLN A 5 3.36 20.59 -3.48
N VAL A 6 2.79 20.26 -2.32
CA VAL A 6 3.55 19.75 -1.18
C VAL A 6 3.96 18.31 -1.46
N THR A 7 5.24 18.06 -1.50
CA THR A 7 5.87 16.75 -1.63
C THR A 7 7.03 16.65 -0.66
N LEU A 8 7.51 15.48 -0.40
CA LEU A 8 8.71 15.28 0.42
C LEU A 8 9.92 16.06 -0.13
N LYS A 9 10.06 16.13 -1.45
CA LYS A 9 11.16 16.91 -2.09
C LYS A 9 11.05 18.42 -1.84
N THR A 10 9.82 18.94 -1.78
CA THR A 10 9.62 20.38 -1.53
C THR A 10 9.77 20.75 -0.06
N LEU A 11 9.74 19.76 0.84
CA LEU A 11 9.96 19.92 2.28
C LEU A 11 11.38 19.54 2.72
N ASP A 12 12.22 19.06 1.81
CA ASP A 12 13.59 18.74 2.15
C ASP A 12 14.43 20.01 2.36
N SER A 13 15.23 19.99 3.44
CA SER A 13 16.13 21.09 3.83
C SER A 13 15.41 22.41 4.13
N VAL A 14 14.18 22.34 4.64
CA VAL A 14 13.38 23.55 4.93
C VAL A 14 13.57 24.00 6.38
N ILE A 15 13.88 25.27 6.56
CA ILE A 15 14.02 25.93 7.88
C ILE A 15 12.64 26.27 8.43
N GLY A 16 12.45 26.05 9.74
CA GLY A 16 11.21 26.37 10.44
C GLY A 16 11.42 26.70 11.92
N LEU A 17 10.32 27.12 12.55
CA LEU A 17 10.20 27.24 13.99
C LEU A 17 9.32 26.13 14.51
N TRP A 18 9.76 25.48 15.59
CA TRP A 18 9.17 24.25 16.09
C TRP A 18 8.98 24.31 17.60
N TRP A 19 7.88 23.71 18.10
CA TRP A 19 7.53 23.69 19.51
C TRP A 19 6.72 22.44 19.87
N LEU A 20 6.65 22.12 21.16
CA LEU A 20 5.74 21.10 21.67
C LEU A 20 4.33 21.70 21.86
N PRO A 21 3.26 20.94 21.65
CA PRO A 21 1.88 21.42 21.78
C PRO A 21 1.60 22.10 23.13
N GLU A 22 2.22 21.62 24.21
CA GLU A 22 2.07 22.16 25.55
C GLU A 22 2.86 23.47 25.80
N ASN A 23 3.80 23.82 24.90
CA ASN A 23 4.72 24.93 25.09
C ASN A 23 4.94 25.78 23.84
N GLU A 24 3.87 26.34 23.31
CA GLU A 24 3.89 27.16 22.09
C GLU A 24 4.79 28.41 22.20
N ASN A 25 5.02 28.91 23.41
CA ASN A 25 5.85 30.09 23.64
C ASN A 25 7.34 29.80 23.51
N ASN A 26 7.77 28.54 23.59
CA ASN A 26 9.13 28.13 23.47
C ASN A 26 9.43 27.52 22.10
N LYS A 27 9.58 28.39 21.10
CA LYS A 27 9.85 28.00 19.69
C LYS A 27 11.34 27.92 19.46
N ILE A 28 11.79 26.78 18.92
CA ILE A 28 13.18 26.56 18.55
C ILE A 28 13.35 26.54 17.03
N HIS A 29 14.51 26.97 16.56
CA HIS A 29 14.89 26.85 15.18
C HIS A 29 15.29 25.42 14.83
N GLY A 30 14.85 24.95 13.65
CA GLY A 30 15.24 23.62 13.15
C GLY A 30 15.08 23.50 11.66
N VAL A 31 15.75 22.50 11.10
CA VAL A 31 15.71 22.16 9.68
C VAL A 31 14.98 20.83 9.53
N LEU A 32 13.92 20.84 8.75
CA LEU A 32 13.24 19.63 8.32
C LEU A 32 14.00 19.07 7.13
N GLU A 33 14.39 17.81 7.19
CA GLU A 33 15.20 17.18 6.13
C GLU A 33 14.79 15.72 5.89
N LEU A 34 15.00 15.29 4.65
CA LEU A 34 14.89 13.89 4.25
C LEU A 34 16.30 13.33 4.06
N LYS A 35 16.73 12.47 4.96
CA LYS A 35 18.06 11.85 4.89
C LYS A 35 17.97 10.35 5.07
N GLU A 36 18.64 9.59 4.18
CA GLU A 36 18.63 8.12 4.21
C GLU A 36 17.22 7.54 4.25
N SER A 37 16.32 8.10 3.42
CA SER A 37 14.89 7.72 3.37
C SER A 37 14.18 7.83 4.73
N ARG A 38 14.61 8.77 5.59
CA ARG A 38 13.99 9.07 6.89
C ARG A 38 13.71 10.56 7.03
N LEU A 39 12.53 10.85 7.52
CA LEU A 39 12.15 12.21 7.87
C LEU A 39 12.79 12.58 9.21
N ARG A 40 13.49 13.72 9.25
CA ARG A 40 14.23 14.20 10.42
C ARG A 40 13.98 15.69 10.63
N LEU A 41 13.86 16.06 11.90
CA LEU A 41 13.97 17.44 12.31
C LEU A 41 15.30 17.59 13.04
N ARG A 42 16.18 18.44 12.52
CA ARG A 42 17.49 18.75 13.11
C ARG A 42 17.45 20.12 13.77
N THR A 43 17.82 20.17 15.04
CA THR A 43 17.85 21.39 15.87
C THR A 43 19.18 21.51 16.58
N THR A 44 19.49 22.69 17.10
CA THR A 44 20.69 22.94 17.91
C THR A 44 20.42 22.87 19.40
N GLN A 45 19.19 22.66 19.81
CA GLN A 45 18.77 22.56 21.21
C GLN A 45 17.58 21.60 21.35
N MET A 46 17.43 21.07 22.56
CA MET A 46 16.30 20.23 22.94
C MET A 46 15.07 21.09 23.23
N PHE A 47 13.88 20.59 22.99
CA PHE A 47 12.65 21.21 23.48
C PHE A 47 12.65 21.23 25.00
N GLU A 48 12.26 22.36 25.59
CA GLU A 48 12.13 22.49 27.02
C GLU A 48 11.09 21.50 27.57
N GLY A 49 11.42 20.83 28.66
CA GLY A 49 10.59 19.78 29.27
C GLY A 49 10.91 18.36 28.80
N LEU A 50 11.59 18.17 27.66
CA LEU A 50 11.98 16.82 27.20
C LEU A 50 13.20 16.24 27.93
N GLN A 51 13.98 17.07 28.60
CA GLN A 51 15.18 16.65 29.34
C GLN A 51 14.86 15.71 30.52
N THR A 52 13.62 15.73 31.00
CA THR A 52 13.14 14.95 32.17
C THR A 52 12.17 13.83 31.78
N ILE A 53 11.81 13.69 30.48
CA ILE A 53 10.79 12.75 30.07
C ILE A 53 11.45 11.43 29.66
N GLU A 54 11.18 10.37 30.41
CA GLU A 54 11.50 8.96 30.07
C GLU A 54 10.61 8.42 28.93
N ARG A 55 9.88 9.28 28.21
CA ARG A 55 9.02 8.84 27.11
C ARG A 55 9.84 8.39 25.91
N GLU A 56 9.58 7.20 25.44
CA GLU A 56 10.22 6.66 24.22
C GLU A 56 9.71 7.36 22.95
N MET A 57 8.53 8.00 22.99
CA MET A 57 7.91 8.68 21.86
C MET A 57 7.29 10.02 22.26
N ILE A 58 7.41 11.02 21.38
CA ILE A 58 6.76 12.31 21.45
C ILE A 58 5.59 12.27 20.45
N PRO A 59 4.32 12.43 20.90
CA PRO A 59 3.15 12.25 20.03
C PRO A 59 3.11 13.24 18.86
N ALA A 60 3.41 14.50 19.13
CA ALA A 60 3.39 15.56 18.12
C ALA A 60 4.43 16.64 18.39
N VAL A 61 5.01 17.19 17.31
CA VAL A 61 5.78 18.43 17.31
C VAL A 61 5.11 19.37 16.31
N GLN A 62 4.77 20.55 16.74
CA GLN A 62 4.16 21.59 15.91
C GLN A 62 5.22 22.54 15.35
N GLY A 63 4.93 23.15 14.20
CA GLY A 63 5.81 24.13 13.63
C GLY A 63 5.21 24.89 12.47
N PHE A 64 5.98 25.83 11.97
CA PHE A 64 5.75 26.45 10.67
C PHE A 64 7.08 26.68 9.97
N ILE A 65 7.08 26.53 8.66
CA ILE A 65 8.25 26.73 7.83
C ILE A 65 8.32 28.17 7.27
N ALA A 66 9.43 28.53 6.67
CA ALA A 66 9.69 29.88 6.16
C ALA A 66 8.62 30.41 5.18
N THR A 67 7.89 29.54 4.49
CA THR A 67 6.77 29.91 3.61
C THR A 67 5.45 30.19 4.36
N GLY A 68 5.42 30.08 5.68
CA GLY A 68 4.23 30.26 6.52
C GLY A 68 3.34 29.04 6.62
N LEU A 69 3.67 27.91 5.96
CA LEU A 69 2.90 26.67 6.08
C LEU A 69 3.03 26.08 7.47
N LYS A 70 1.90 25.76 8.08
CA LYS A 70 1.82 25.04 9.36
C LYS A 70 2.15 23.57 9.14
N ILE A 71 2.89 23.00 10.07
CA ILE A 71 3.31 21.59 10.01
C ILE A 71 3.14 20.95 11.37
N THR A 72 2.65 19.71 11.37
CA THR A 72 2.67 18.82 12.52
C THR A 72 3.49 17.59 12.18
N LEU A 73 4.46 17.25 13.02
CA LEU A 73 5.28 16.04 12.92
C LEU A 73 4.74 15.05 13.95
N LEU A 74 4.42 13.83 13.51
CA LEU A 74 3.81 12.80 14.35
C LEU A 74 4.74 11.61 14.56
N ASP A 75 4.54 10.91 15.67
CA ASP A 75 5.31 9.72 16.07
C ASP A 75 6.82 10.00 16.11
N CYS A 76 7.21 11.09 16.74
CA CYS A 76 8.61 11.40 16.95
C CYS A 76 9.24 10.40 17.92
N LYS A 77 10.28 9.71 17.45
CA LYS A 77 11.10 8.85 18.31
C LYS A 77 11.93 9.69 19.28
N LYS A 78 12.37 9.06 20.37
CA LYS A 78 13.32 9.67 21.31
C LYS A 78 14.47 10.31 20.55
N PRO A 79 14.75 11.62 20.77
CA PRO A 79 15.77 12.34 20.03
C PRO A 79 17.17 11.80 20.32
N LYS A 80 18.02 11.84 19.29
CA LYS A 80 19.44 11.56 19.40
C LYS A 80 20.21 12.86 19.53
N GLN A 81 21.08 12.94 20.54
CA GLN A 81 22.02 14.06 20.70
C GLN A 81 23.38 13.67 20.14
N ILE A 82 23.93 14.52 19.28
CA ILE A 82 25.30 14.40 18.80
C ILE A 82 26.08 15.59 19.34
N ILE A 83 27.11 15.30 20.12
CA ILE A 83 27.98 16.32 20.69
C ILE A 83 29.31 16.27 19.95
N ASN A 84 29.59 17.29 19.16
CA ASN A 84 30.86 17.46 18.47
C ASN A 84 31.75 18.38 19.31
N MET A 85 32.90 17.90 19.73
CA MET A 85 33.86 18.74 20.49
C MET A 85 35.14 18.96 19.67
N PRO A 86 35.58 20.22 19.47
CA PRO A 86 34.87 21.46 19.76
C PRO A 86 33.79 21.74 18.71
N GLY A 87 32.56 22.05 19.12
CA GLY A 87 31.48 22.33 18.18
C GLY A 87 30.10 22.50 18.83
N MET A 88 29.08 22.48 17.99
CA MET A 88 27.68 22.63 18.44
C MET A 88 27.05 21.31 18.80
N ILE A 89 26.10 21.36 19.72
CA ILE A 89 25.20 20.23 20.00
C ILE A 89 24.19 20.18 18.84
N GLU A 90 23.99 18.99 18.34
CA GLU A 90 22.98 18.70 17.33
C GLU A 90 21.96 17.72 17.92
N VAL A 91 20.67 18.03 17.78
CA VAL A 91 19.57 17.18 18.23
C VAL A 91 18.77 16.74 17.02
N ILE A 92 18.59 15.43 16.86
CA ILE A 92 17.88 14.84 15.73
C ILE A 92 16.63 14.14 16.25
N PHE A 93 15.48 14.58 15.74
CA PHE A 93 14.18 13.94 15.94
C PHE A 93 13.80 13.17 14.68
N GLU A 94 13.53 11.87 14.77
CA GLU A 94 13.01 11.05 13.69
C GLU A 94 11.51 10.86 13.88
N PHE A 95 10.72 11.02 12.83
CA PHE A 95 9.27 10.87 12.87
C PHE A 95 8.76 10.11 11.64
N SER A 96 7.51 9.63 11.72
CA SER A 96 6.92 8.77 10.68
C SER A 96 6.00 9.51 9.73
N THR A 97 5.40 10.61 10.17
CA THR A 97 4.34 11.30 9.42
C THR A 97 4.46 12.80 9.57
N ILE A 98 4.22 13.50 8.45
CA ILE A 98 4.07 14.97 8.40
C ILE A 98 2.64 15.28 8.00
N ILE A 99 2.00 16.17 8.76
CA ILE A 99 0.77 16.84 8.35
C ILE A 99 1.10 18.27 7.97
N VAL A 100 0.64 18.70 6.81
CA VAL A 100 0.84 20.07 6.32
C VAL A 100 -0.49 20.77 6.14
N GLY A 101 -0.58 22.02 6.56
CA GLY A 101 -1.78 22.87 6.49
C GLY A 101 -2.28 23.31 7.85
N LYS A 102 -2.18 22.45 8.87
CA LYS A 102 -2.71 22.73 10.22
C LYS A 102 -1.79 22.18 11.31
N ASN A 103 -1.83 22.79 12.49
CA ASN A 103 -1.14 22.32 13.69
C ASN A 103 -2.11 21.51 14.55
N TYR A 104 -1.74 20.26 14.85
CA TYR A 104 -2.49 19.37 15.72
C TYR A 104 -1.69 19.10 17.01
N SER A 105 -2.39 19.01 18.13
CA SER A 105 -1.76 18.74 19.43
C SER A 105 -1.56 17.25 19.73
N SER A 106 -2.13 16.37 18.91
CA SER A 106 -2.02 14.92 19.07
C SER A 106 -2.11 14.21 17.71
N ASP A 107 -1.91 12.88 17.74
CA ASP A 107 -2.10 11.98 16.61
C ASP A 107 -3.57 11.61 16.34
N ARG A 108 -4.51 12.10 17.17
CA ARG A 108 -5.96 11.83 17.01
C ARG A 108 -6.60 12.80 16.03
N ILE A 109 -6.11 12.81 14.80
CA ILE A 109 -6.60 13.67 13.72
C ILE A 109 -7.79 13.00 13.06
N GLN A 110 -8.96 13.64 13.12
CA GLN A 110 -10.18 13.16 12.51
C GLN A 110 -10.36 13.74 11.11
N VAL A 111 -10.70 12.89 10.13
CA VAL A 111 -10.91 13.29 8.74
C VAL A 111 -12.25 12.79 8.22
N LYS A 112 -12.91 13.62 7.41
CA LYS A 112 -14.16 13.27 6.69
C LYS A 112 -13.89 12.59 5.36
N SER A 113 -12.75 12.91 4.73
CA SER A 113 -12.37 12.30 3.48
C SER A 113 -10.85 12.26 3.30
N LEU A 114 -10.41 11.29 2.49
CA LEU A 114 -9.03 11.12 2.09
C LEU A 114 -8.97 10.99 0.57
N ARG A 115 -8.18 11.82 -0.10
CA ARG A 115 -7.92 11.72 -1.54
C ARG A 115 -6.51 11.26 -1.78
N CYS A 116 -6.36 10.13 -2.45
CA CYS A 116 -5.08 9.52 -2.76
C CYS A 116 -4.81 9.48 -4.26
N ARG A 117 -3.59 9.81 -4.65
CA ARG A 117 -3.08 9.50 -5.99
C ARG A 117 -2.23 8.24 -5.91
N PHE A 118 -2.43 7.35 -6.87
CA PHE A 118 -1.73 6.09 -6.96
C PHE A 118 -0.88 6.04 -8.21
N ASN A 119 0.29 5.43 -8.10
CA ASN A 119 1.17 5.23 -9.25
C ASN A 119 0.48 4.34 -10.31
N GLY A 120 0.43 4.84 -11.54
CA GLY A 120 -0.13 4.09 -12.67
C GLY A 120 -1.65 3.99 -12.72
N LEU A 121 -2.40 4.64 -11.83
CA LEU A 121 -3.86 4.64 -11.84
C LEU A 121 -4.42 5.11 -13.18
N GLU A 122 -3.83 6.16 -13.77
CA GLU A 122 -4.23 6.70 -15.08
C GLU A 122 -4.10 5.65 -16.20
N LYS A 123 -3.04 4.84 -16.15
CA LYS A 123 -2.80 3.76 -17.13
C LYS A 123 -3.74 2.58 -16.91
N TRP A 124 -3.97 2.21 -15.66
CA TRP A 124 -4.91 1.14 -15.34
C TRP A 124 -6.33 1.43 -15.80
N LEU A 125 -6.76 2.70 -15.69
CA LEU A 125 -8.06 3.17 -16.19
C LEU A 125 -8.18 3.12 -17.72
N GLY A 126 -7.08 2.90 -18.44
CA GLY A 126 -7.06 2.70 -19.88
C GLY A 126 -7.17 4.00 -20.69
N ASP A 127 -7.97 3.98 -21.71
CA ASP A 127 -8.00 5.02 -22.74
C ASP A 127 -8.19 6.44 -22.20
N MET A 128 -7.43 7.36 -22.78
CA MET A 128 -7.56 8.78 -22.47
C MET A 128 -8.87 9.30 -23.07
N PRO A 129 -9.73 9.98 -22.29
CA PRO A 129 -11.00 10.50 -22.78
C PRO A 129 -10.76 11.78 -23.64
N VAL A 130 -9.92 11.65 -24.63
CA VAL A 130 -9.61 12.68 -25.61
C VAL A 130 -9.75 12.09 -26.99
N ASP A 131 -10.68 12.63 -27.72
CA ASP A 131 -10.86 12.29 -29.13
C ASP A 131 -9.98 13.25 -29.95
N ALA A 132 -8.88 12.77 -30.47
CA ALA A 132 -8.02 13.54 -31.35
C ALA A 132 -8.57 13.48 -32.78
N TYR A 133 -9.08 14.58 -33.27
CA TYR A 133 -9.65 14.66 -34.59
C TYR A 133 -8.90 15.63 -35.49
N LYS A 134 -8.55 15.09 -36.63
CA LYS A 134 -8.16 15.74 -37.87
C LYS A 134 -7.23 16.94 -37.79
N TYR A 135 -6.11 16.62 -38.35
CA TYR A 135 -5.17 17.50 -38.96
C TYR A 135 -5.72 18.00 -40.31
N LYS A 136 -5.89 19.29 -40.42
CA LYS A 136 -6.26 19.95 -41.70
C LYS A 136 -5.12 20.87 -42.08
N CYS A 137 -4.48 20.62 -43.22
CA CYS A 137 -3.59 21.55 -43.83
C CYS A 137 -4.47 22.62 -44.54
N LYS A 138 -4.43 23.85 -44.06
CA LYS A 138 -4.97 25.01 -44.80
C LYS A 138 -3.79 25.68 -45.47
N ASP A 139 -3.60 25.47 -46.72
CA ASP A 139 -2.45 25.91 -47.47
C ASP A 139 -1.11 25.37 -46.94
N ASP A 140 -0.07 25.38 -47.75
CA ASP A 140 1.22 24.69 -47.47
C ASP A 140 1.99 25.14 -46.21
N GLN A 141 1.41 25.97 -45.34
CA GLN A 141 2.09 26.53 -44.17
C GLN A 141 1.30 26.57 -42.87
N GLU A 142 -0.01 26.29 -42.84
CA GLU A 142 -0.81 26.29 -41.62
C GLU A 142 -1.41 24.94 -41.32
N TYR A 143 -1.16 24.46 -40.06
CA TYR A 143 -1.73 23.22 -39.54
C TYR A 143 -2.75 23.55 -38.47
N GLU A 144 -3.97 23.06 -38.59
CA GLU A 144 -4.99 23.10 -37.56
C GLU A 144 -5.12 21.72 -36.91
N PHE A 145 -4.93 21.66 -35.60
CA PHE A 145 -5.13 20.47 -34.80
C PHE A 145 -6.32 20.67 -33.87
N TYR A 146 -7.31 19.80 -33.99
CA TYR A 146 -8.49 19.80 -33.13
C TYR A 146 -8.46 18.56 -32.22
N ALA A 147 -8.54 18.76 -30.91
CA ALA A 147 -8.73 17.71 -29.94
C ALA A 147 -9.92 18.06 -29.05
N HIS A 148 -10.78 17.08 -28.83
CA HIS A 148 -11.93 17.20 -27.93
C HIS A 148 -11.73 16.34 -26.72
N ALA A 149 -11.70 16.96 -25.53
CA ALA A 149 -11.65 16.22 -24.27
C ALA A 149 -13.11 15.97 -23.80
N ARG A 150 -13.44 14.70 -23.58
CA ARG A 150 -14.70 14.32 -22.93
C ARG A 150 -14.54 14.44 -21.42
N GLU A 151 -15.62 14.74 -20.70
CA GLU A 151 -15.60 14.68 -19.25
C GLU A 151 -15.34 13.23 -18.83
N PRO A 152 -14.31 12.99 -17.99
CA PRO A 152 -14.00 11.64 -17.52
C PRO A 152 -15.12 11.09 -16.64
N GLU A 153 -15.45 9.82 -16.85
CA GLU A 153 -16.41 9.11 -16.00
C GLU A 153 -15.90 9.01 -14.55
N LYS A 154 -16.81 9.08 -13.60
CA LYS A 154 -16.56 8.80 -12.18
C LYS A 154 -17.04 7.40 -11.87
N TYR A 155 -16.24 6.66 -11.11
CA TYR A 155 -16.59 5.32 -10.66
C TYR A 155 -16.64 5.30 -9.15
N SER A 156 -17.84 5.05 -8.60
CA SER A 156 -18.03 4.97 -7.15
C SER A 156 -18.25 3.53 -6.71
N CYS A 157 -17.76 3.22 -5.54
CA CYS A 157 -17.95 1.95 -4.87
C CYS A 157 -18.31 2.19 -3.40
N SER A 158 -19.49 1.74 -3.00
CA SER A 158 -19.90 1.78 -1.59
C SER A 158 -19.38 0.54 -0.85
N ILE A 159 -18.63 0.77 0.21
CA ILE A 159 -18.09 -0.23 1.13
C ILE A 159 -18.75 0.06 2.49
N ASP A 160 -18.91 -0.93 3.34
CA ASP A 160 -19.74 -0.82 4.56
C ASP A 160 -19.55 0.50 5.33
N ASP A 161 -18.32 0.94 5.53
CA ASP A 161 -17.98 2.10 6.36
C ASP A 161 -17.61 3.36 5.57
N PHE A 162 -17.52 3.30 4.25
CA PHE A 162 -17.12 4.44 3.41
C PHE A 162 -17.47 4.25 1.93
N THR A 163 -17.35 5.32 1.15
CA THR A 163 -17.46 5.27 -0.30
C THR A 163 -16.11 5.61 -0.93
N ALA A 164 -15.62 4.74 -1.83
CA ALA A 164 -14.45 5.01 -2.66
C ALA A 164 -14.90 5.53 -4.04
N VAL A 165 -14.34 6.66 -4.47
CA VAL A 165 -14.68 7.29 -5.75
C VAL A 165 -13.42 7.51 -6.56
N ILE A 166 -13.33 6.89 -7.74
CA ILE A 166 -12.30 7.23 -8.73
C ILE A 166 -12.75 8.48 -9.47
N GLU A 167 -11.91 9.49 -9.47
CA GLU A 167 -12.08 10.72 -10.23
C GLU A 167 -10.87 10.96 -11.11
N SER A 168 -11.09 11.39 -12.34
CA SER A 168 -10.02 11.86 -13.20
C SER A 168 -10.29 13.27 -13.72
N LYS A 169 -9.22 13.97 -14.05
CA LYS A 169 -9.25 15.30 -14.66
C LYS A 169 -8.33 15.32 -15.88
N ILE A 170 -8.77 16.00 -16.91
CA ILE A 170 -7.95 16.29 -18.09
C ILE A 170 -7.39 17.71 -17.91
N ILE A 171 -6.09 17.83 -17.99
CA ILE A 171 -5.38 19.10 -17.91
C ILE A 171 -4.77 19.35 -19.27
N LEU A 172 -5.09 20.50 -19.88
CA LEU A 172 -4.37 21.00 -21.04
C LEU A 172 -3.03 21.57 -20.58
N SER A 173 -1.96 20.99 -21.08
CA SER A 173 -0.62 21.51 -20.87
C SER A 173 -0.15 22.16 -22.16
N VAL A 174 0.14 23.43 -22.10
CA VAL A 174 0.69 24.19 -23.23
C VAL A 174 2.04 24.77 -22.79
N ASN A 175 3.08 24.32 -23.44
CA ASN A 175 4.39 24.97 -23.36
C ASN A 175 4.60 25.74 -24.67
N GLU A 176 4.47 27.04 -24.62
CA GLU A 176 4.45 27.95 -25.79
C GLU A 176 5.61 27.74 -26.75
N HIS A 177 6.70 27.14 -26.31
CA HIS A 177 7.90 26.96 -27.11
C HIS A 177 8.23 25.56 -27.51
N VAL A 178 7.55 24.52 -26.93
CA VAL A 178 7.99 23.12 -27.06
C VAL A 178 6.85 22.18 -27.43
N GLU A 179 5.75 22.20 -26.67
CA GLU A 179 4.67 21.23 -26.87
C GLU A 179 3.33 21.72 -26.33
N ALA A 180 2.25 21.17 -26.90
CA ALA A 180 0.91 21.24 -26.35
C ALA A 180 0.36 19.81 -26.23
N GLY A 181 -0.25 19.50 -25.11
CA GLY A 181 -0.77 18.16 -24.88
C GLY A 181 -1.82 18.09 -23.79
N PHE A 182 -2.49 16.95 -23.73
CA PHE A 182 -3.43 16.63 -22.67
C PHE A 182 -2.78 15.68 -21.67
N LYS A 183 -2.94 16.00 -20.39
CA LYS A 183 -2.50 15.15 -19.29
C LYS A 183 -3.73 14.71 -18.49
N ARG A 184 -3.92 13.41 -18.34
CA ARG A 184 -4.87 12.84 -17.39
C ARG A 184 -4.22 12.75 -16.01
N THR A 185 -4.94 13.17 -14.99
CA THR A 185 -4.62 12.91 -13.59
C THR A 185 -5.79 12.19 -12.95
N ALA A 186 -5.52 11.14 -12.20
CA ALA A 186 -6.53 10.37 -11.52
C ALA A 186 -6.24 10.26 -10.01
N SER A 187 -7.29 10.19 -9.22
CA SER A 187 -7.24 9.99 -7.77
C SER A 187 -8.40 9.13 -7.31
N VAL A 188 -8.24 8.52 -6.14
CA VAL A 188 -9.33 7.84 -5.43
C VAL A 188 -9.63 8.64 -4.18
N SER A 189 -10.88 9.03 -4.01
CA SER A 189 -11.39 9.70 -2.81
C SER A 189 -12.12 8.68 -1.95
N PHE A 190 -11.74 8.58 -0.68
CA PHE A 190 -12.41 7.77 0.35
C PHE A 190 -13.23 8.73 1.20
N CYS A 191 -14.55 8.64 1.12
CA CYS A 191 -15.47 9.52 1.83
C CYS A 191 -16.13 8.73 2.96
N PHE A 192 -15.99 9.22 4.19
CA PHE A 192 -16.50 8.57 5.39
C PHE A 192 -17.79 9.28 5.83
N PRO A 193 -18.86 8.54 6.18
CA PRO A 193 -20.11 9.13 6.69
C PRO A 193 -19.89 9.84 8.03
N ASP A 194 -19.06 9.25 8.91
CA ASP A 194 -18.59 9.82 10.14
C ASP A 194 -17.09 10.05 10.08
N SER A 195 -16.59 11.08 10.76
CA SER A 195 -15.14 11.34 10.80
C SER A 195 -14.39 10.17 11.41
N VAL A 196 -13.29 9.79 10.80
CA VAL A 196 -12.42 8.69 11.22
C VAL A 196 -11.00 9.17 11.48
N ASN A 197 -10.24 8.45 12.29
CA ASN A 197 -8.83 8.78 12.47
C ASN A 197 -8.06 8.70 11.13
N VAL A 198 -7.21 9.68 10.87
CA VAL A 198 -6.44 9.79 9.61
C VAL A 198 -5.64 8.52 9.30
N PHE A 199 -5.08 7.85 10.31
CA PHE A 199 -4.35 6.61 10.11
C PHE A 199 -5.25 5.43 9.73
N ASP A 200 -6.50 5.41 10.23
CA ASP A 200 -7.48 4.39 9.82
C ASP A 200 -7.95 4.65 8.39
N ALA A 201 -8.13 5.91 8.01
CA ALA A 201 -8.39 6.29 6.61
C ALA A 201 -7.22 5.86 5.68
N ILE A 202 -5.96 6.09 6.08
CA ILE A 202 -4.77 5.66 5.32
C ILE A 202 -4.72 4.14 5.19
N LYS A 203 -5.11 3.37 6.22
CA LYS A 203 -5.21 1.91 6.12
C LYS A 203 -6.16 1.46 5.00
N GLN A 204 -7.29 2.16 4.84
CA GLN A 204 -8.21 1.86 3.73
C GLN A 204 -7.56 2.16 2.37
N ALA A 205 -6.86 3.29 2.25
CA ALA A 205 -6.10 3.60 1.04
C ALA A 205 -4.99 2.56 0.75
N CYS A 206 -4.31 2.05 1.78
CA CYS A 206 -3.33 0.96 1.63
C CYS A 206 -3.97 -0.35 1.14
N LYS A 207 -5.16 -0.71 1.63
CA LYS A 207 -5.91 -1.86 1.10
C LYS A 207 -6.25 -1.68 -0.39
N TYR A 208 -6.62 -0.47 -0.79
CA TYR A 208 -6.86 -0.17 -2.20
C TYR A 208 -5.59 -0.18 -3.05
N ARG A 209 -4.46 0.30 -2.53
CA ARG A 209 -3.14 0.16 -3.16
C ARG A 209 -2.80 -1.30 -3.44
N ASP A 210 -3.06 -2.17 -2.50
CA ASP A 210 -2.80 -3.61 -2.64
C ASP A 210 -3.71 -4.25 -3.69
N PHE A 211 -4.96 -3.79 -3.81
CA PHE A 211 -5.87 -4.14 -4.91
C PHE A 211 -5.28 -3.73 -6.26
N LEU A 212 -4.83 -2.48 -6.39
CA LEU A 212 -4.18 -2.01 -7.62
C LEU A 212 -2.90 -2.79 -7.93
N THR A 213 -2.11 -3.14 -6.90
CA THR A 213 -0.91 -3.97 -7.06
C THR A 213 -1.26 -5.33 -7.65
N LEU A 214 -2.34 -5.97 -7.18
CA LEU A 214 -2.83 -7.23 -7.72
C LEU A 214 -3.28 -7.07 -9.18
N CYS A 215 -4.10 -6.06 -9.47
CA CYS A 215 -4.61 -5.81 -10.82
C CYS A 215 -3.49 -5.51 -11.81
N MET A 216 -2.50 -4.74 -11.41
CA MET A 216 -1.43 -4.30 -12.29
C MET A 216 -0.26 -5.30 -12.38
N GLY A 217 -0.15 -6.25 -11.45
CA GLY A 217 1.00 -7.17 -11.39
C GLY A 217 2.33 -6.48 -11.06
N ASN A 218 2.29 -5.25 -10.56
CA ASN A 218 3.44 -4.46 -10.15
C ASN A 218 3.12 -3.73 -8.86
N HIS A 219 4.15 -3.54 -8.02
CA HIS A 219 3.99 -2.80 -6.79
C HIS A 219 3.47 -1.38 -7.05
N ASN A 220 2.34 -1.08 -6.44
CA ASN A 220 1.72 0.23 -6.53
C ASN A 220 2.11 1.08 -5.31
N HIS A 221 2.16 2.40 -5.49
CA HIS A 221 2.51 3.36 -4.44
C HIS A 221 1.46 4.44 -4.34
N ILE A 222 1.28 4.97 -3.14
CA ILE A 222 0.54 6.19 -2.92
C ILE A 222 1.49 7.36 -3.20
N LEU A 223 1.17 8.18 -4.20
CA LEU A 223 1.98 9.32 -4.61
C LEU A 223 1.71 10.58 -3.81
N SER A 224 0.48 10.75 -3.35
CA SER A 224 0.08 11.87 -2.49
C SER A 224 -1.20 11.53 -1.74
N ILE A 225 -1.31 12.08 -0.55
CA ILE A 225 -2.48 11.98 0.30
C ILE A 225 -2.92 13.40 0.68
N GLN A 226 -4.17 13.73 0.39
CA GLN A 226 -4.85 14.92 0.86
C GLN A 226 -6.05 14.50 1.67
N ALA A 227 -6.36 15.22 2.73
CA ALA A 227 -7.52 14.93 3.54
C ALA A 227 -8.30 16.22 3.83
N VAL A 228 -9.58 16.06 4.13
CA VAL A 228 -10.42 17.10 4.70
C VAL A 228 -10.68 16.69 6.14
N ASP A 229 -10.25 17.50 7.08
CA ASP A 229 -10.45 17.24 8.50
C ASP A 229 -11.90 17.49 8.95
N GLU A 230 -12.20 17.25 10.22
CA GLU A 230 -13.55 17.44 10.77
C GLU A 230 -14.02 18.91 10.76
N GLU A 231 -13.09 19.87 10.76
CA GLU A 231 -13.36 21.31 10.65
C GLU A 231 -13.44 21.80 9.20
N GLU A 232 -13.37 20.89 8.22
CA GLU A 232 -13.37 21.16 6.78
C GLU A 232 -12.09 21.83 6.24
N ASP A 233 -11.02 21.79 7.01
CA ASP A 233 -9.72 22.23 6.57
C ASP A 233 -9.05 21.18 5.65
N ASN A 234 -8.46 21.67 4.55
CA ASN A 234 -7.65 20.80 3.69
C ASN A 234 -6.25 20.65 4.29
N ILE A 235 -5.81 19.42 4.39
CA ILE A 235 -4.47 19.05 4.85
C ILE A 235 -3.80 18.10 3.86
N ALA A 236 -2.47 18.16 3.78
CA ALA A 236 -1.68 17.13 3.09
C ALA A 236 -1.01 16.23 4.11
N VAL A 237 -0.98 14.93 3.82
CA VAL A 237 -0.37 13.92 4.69
C VAL A 237 0.78 13.28 3.93
N LEU A 238 2.00 13.39 4.47
CA LEU A 238 3.18 12.73 3.96
C LEU A 238 3.55 11.58 4.90
N TYR A 239 3.53 10.37 4.39
CA TYR A 239 3.60 9.15 5.17
C TYR A 239 4.79 8.28 4.74
N ASN A 240 5.29 7.42 5.62
CA ASN A 240 6.51 6.62 5.41
C ASN A 240 6.53 5.77 4.13
N ASP A 241 5.39 5.30 3.64
CA ASP A 241 5.34 4.53 2.39
C ASP A 241 5.66 5.40 1.17
N GLU A 242 5.29 6.68 1.20
CA GLU A 242 5.66 7.66 0.18
C GLU A 242 7.18 7.88 0.16
N ILE A 243 7.81 7.90 1.33
CA ILE A 243 9.27 8.04 1.45
C ILE A 243 10.00 6.86 0.81
N LYS A 244 9.53 5.65 1.07
CA LYS A 244 10.10 4.43 0.47
C LYS A 244 9.90 4.37 -1.04
N SER A 245 8.85 5.02 -1.56
CA SER A 245 8.54 5.03 -2.99
C SER A 245 9.41 5.98 -3.81
N LEU A 246 10.12 6.92 -3.18
CA LEU A 246 10.99 7.88 -3.87
C LEU A 246 12.13 7.21 -4.65
N ASP A 247 12.61 6.07 -4.18
CA ASP A 247 13.73 5.33 -4.76
C ASP A 247 13.27 4.20 -5.72
N LEU A 248 11.95 4.03 -5.90
CA LEU A 248 11.41 2.96 -6.72
C LEU A 248 11.21 3.43 -8.17
N PRO A 249 11.57 2.60 -9.16
CA PRO A 249 11.38 2.96 -10.55
C PRO A 249 9.89 3.16 -10.86
N THR A 250 9.56 4.31 -11.42
CA THR A 250 8.19 4.71 -11.80
C THR A 250 7.69 4.01 -13.07
N ASN A 251 8.26 2.88 -13.46
CA ASN A 251 7.89 2.19 -14.70
C ASN A 251 6.70 1.25 -14.44
N PRO A 252 5.46 1.70 -14.63
CA PRO A 252 4.32 0.81 -14.57
C PRO A 252 4.41 -0.16 -15.75
N ALA A 253 4.14 -1.45 -15.50
CA ALA A 253 4.07 -2.43 -16.57
C ALA A 253 3.07 -1.98 -17.63
N TYR A 254 3.43 -2.19 -18.88
CA TYR A 254 2.53 -1.91 -20.00
C TYR A 254 1.34 -2.89 -20.05
N ASN A 255 1.47 -4.05 -19.41
CA ASN A 255 0.44 -5.09 -19.37
C ASN A 255 -0.03 -5.29 -17.92
N CYS A 256 -1.23 -4.85 -17.62
CA CYS A 256 -1.91 -5.21 -16.37
C CYS A 256 -2.34 -6.68 -16.42
N LEU A 257 -2.33 -7.36 -15.26
CA LEU A 257 -2.90 -8.70 -15.13
C LEU A 257 -4.43 -8.65 -15.28
N ILE A 258 -5.04 -7.59 -14.71
CA ILE A 258 -6.47 -7.29 -14.80
C ILE A 258 -6.56 -5.81 -15.13
N SER A 259 -7.01 -5.47 -16.34
CA SER A 259 -7.24 -4.08 -16.73
C SER A 259 -8.54 -3.54 -16.12
N PHE A 260 -8.69 -2.23 -16.05
CA PHE A 260 -9.95 -1.66 -15.58
C PHE A 260 -11.13 -2.02 -16.50
N SER A 261 -10.89 -2.12 -17.81
CA SER A 261 -11.91 -2.56 -18.78
C SER A 261 -12.45 -3.96 -18.50
N ASP A 262 -11.63 -4.85 -17.93
CA ASP A 262 -12.06 -6.22 -17.61
C ASP A 262 -13.04 -6.27 -16.44
N ILE A 263 -12.98 -5.28 -15.53
CA ILE A 263 -13.82 -5.24 -14.32
C ILE A 263 -14.75 -4.03 -14.25
N LYS A 264 -14.77 -3.17 -15.27
CA LYS A 264 -15.54 -1.91 -15.25
C LYS A 264 -16.99 -2.12 -14.84
N ASP A 265 -17.67 -3.11 -15.45
CA ASP A 265 -19.09 -3.39 -15.22
C ASP A 265 -19.37 -4.06 -13.86
N SER A 266 -18.36 -4.70 -13.27
CA SER A 266 -18.41 -5.35 -11.95
C SER A 266 -17.53 -4.68 -10.90
N TYR A 267 -17.07 -3.44 -11.16
CA TYR A 267 -16.11 -2.74 -10.30
C TYR A 267 -16.57 -2.63 -8.85
N GLN A 268 -17.86 -2.30 -8.63
CA GLN A 268 -18.47 -2.25 -7.31
C GLN A 268 -18.29 -3.58 -6.55
N ASP A 269 -18.66 -4.69 -7.19
CA ASP A 269 -18.65 -6.02 -6.58
C ASP A 269 -17.22 -6.50 -6.32
N CYS A 270 -16.30 -6.23 -7.25
CA CYS A 270 -14.88 -6.58 -7.12
C CYS A 270 -14.25 -5.87 -5.92
N VAL A 271 -14.42 -4.55 -5.80
CA VAL A 271 -13.84 -3.77 -4.71
C VAL A 271 -14.51 -4.11 -3.38
N GLN A 272 -15.84 -4.24 -3.34
CA GLN A 272 -16.56 -4.62 -2.14
C GLN A 272 -16.09 -6.00 -1.63
N THR A 273 -16.02 -7.00 -2.52
CA THR A 273 -15.51 -8.34 -2.19
C THR A 273 -14.07 -8.27 -1.70
N TRP A 274 -13.22 -7.44 -2.33
CA TRP A 274 -11.85 -7.22 -1.90
C TRP A 274 -11.77 -6.77 -0.44
N TYR A 275 -12.52 -5.73 -0.08
CA TYR A 275 -12.52 -5.22 1.30
C TYR A 275 -13.08 -6.22 2.31
N GLN A 276 -14.16 -6.92 1.98
CA GLN A 276 -14.76 -7.96 2.82
C GLN A 276 -13.80 -9.13 3.09
N LYS A 277 -13.00 -9.51 2.09
CA LYS A 277 -12.07 -10.65 2.16
C LYS A 277 -10.65 -10.27 2.54
N TYR A 278 -10.33 -8.97 2.62
CA TYR A 278 -8.97 -8.50 2.74
C TYR A 278 -8.21 -9.11 3.93
N GLU A 279 -8.81 -9.14 5.12
CA GLU A 279 -8.13 -9.67 6.31
C GLU A 279 -7.87 -11.18 6.20
N GLU A 280 -8.76 -11.92 5.52
CA GLU A 280 -8.58 -13.35 5.26
C GLU A 280 -7.43 -13.60 4.27
N ILE A 281 -7.33 -12.79 3.21
CA ILE A 281 -6.32 -12.94 2.16
C ILE A 281 -5.03 -12.13 2.40
N ARG A 282 -5.00 -11.25 3.39
CA ARG A 282 -3.87 -10.35 3.68
C ARG A 282 -2.50 -11.02 3.69
N PRO A 283 -2.29 -12.17 4.36
CA PRO A 283 -0.98 -12.84 4.33
C PRO A 283 -0.56 -13.29 2.93
N ILE A 284 -1.54 -13.65 2.08
CA ILE A 284 -1.30 -14.06 0.69
C ILE A 284 -0.87 -12.85 -0.12
N ILE A 285 -1.64 -11.76 0.02
CA ILE A 285 -1.37 -10.49 -0.65
C ILE A 285 -0.01 -9.92 -0.24
N ALA A 286 0.38 -10.06 1.04
CA ALA A 286 1.69 -9.61 1.50
C ALA A 286 2.84 -10.29 0.75
N TYR A 287 2.78 -11.60 0.52
CA TYR A 287 3.76 -12.32 -0.30
C TYR A 287 3.77 -11.83 -1.75
N PHE A 288 2.58 -11.62 -2.32
CA PHE A 288 2.46 -11.13 -3.70
C PHE A 288 3.02 -9.71 -3.85
N VAL A 289 2.63 -8.79 -2.95
CA VAL A 289 3.11 -7.39 -2.95
C VAL A 289 4.62 -7.34 -2.79
N ASP A 290 5.19 -8.14 -1.88
CA ASP A 290 6.64 -8.21 -1.67
C ASP A 290 7.37 -8.76 -2.91
N ALA A 291 6.80 -9.76 -3.58
CA ALA A 291 7.34 -10.29 -4.84
C ALA A 291 7.25 -9.29 -6.01
N CYS A 292 6.22 -8.42 -6.00
CA CYS A 292 6.08 -7.35 -7.00
C CYS A 292 7.03 -6.16 -6.77
N GLN A 293 7.65 -6.05 -5.60
CA GLN A 293 8.66 -5.01 -5.33
C GLN A 293 9.94 -5.31 -6.11
N LYS A 294 10.21 -4.52 -7.15
CA LYS A 294 11.48 -4.61 -7.88
C LYS A 294 12.62 -4.14 -6.98
N LYS A 295 13.45 -5.07 -6.54
CA LYS A 295 14.70 -4.79 -5.84
C LYS A 295 15.84 -4.78 -6.87
N ASN A 296 16.86 -3.96 -6.64
CA ASN A 296 18.02 -3.89 -7.53
C ASN A 296 18.77 -5.25 -7.63
N ASP A 297 18.76 -6.03 -6.55
CA ASP A 297 19.29 -7.40 -6.50
C ASP A 297 18.10 -8.38 -6.42
N ILE A 298 17.73 -8.96 -7.55
CA ILE A 298 16.65 -9.94 -7.62
C ILE A 298 17.21 -11.30 -7.23
N ASP A 299 16.80 -11.78 -6.07
CA ASP A 299 16.97 -13.19 -5.70
C ASP A 299 15.79 -14.00 -6.25
N LEU A 300 15.94 -14.47 -7.50
CA LEU A 300 14.90 -15.24 -8.19
C LEU A 300 14.39 -16.45 -7.38
N PRO A 301 15.22 -17.26 -6.72
CA PRO A 301 14.76 -18.33 -5.86
C PRO A 301 13.84 -17.85 -4.73
N MET A 302 14.20 -16.77 -4.06
CA MET A 302 13.39 -16.23 -2.96
C MET A 302 12.04 -15.65 -3.44
N GLU A 303 12.05 -14.94 -4.58
CA GLU A 303 10.80 -14.43 -5.18
C GLU A 303 9.89 -15.59 -5.60
N PHE A 304 10.45 -16.65 -6.21
CA PHE A 304 9.72 -17.85 -6.56
C PHE A 304 9.10 -18.52 -5.32
N LEU A 305 9.88 -18.68 -4.23
CA LEU A 305 9.40 -19.28 -2.99
C LEU A 305 8.25 -18.49 -2.37
N LYS A 306 8.32 -17.15 -2.37
CA LYS A 306 7.23 -16.27 -1.91
C LYS A 306 5.94 -16.49 -2.70
N MET A 307 6.02 -16.59 -4.03
CA MET A 307 4.85 -16.84 -4.87
C MET A 307 4.24 -18.22 -4.62
N VAL A 308 5.07 -19.26 -4.45
CA VAL A 308 4.57 -20.61 -4.08
C VAL A 308 3.92 -20.60 -2.71
N GLN A 309 4.51 -19.88 -1.74
CA GLN A 309 3.95 -19.72 -0.40
C GLN A 309 2.60 -18.98 -0.44
N ALA A 310 2.47 -17.97 -1.29
CA ALA A 310 1.19 -17.28 -1.51
C ALA A 310 0.11 -18.25 -2.01
N LEU A 311 0.42 -19.06 -3.03
CA LEU A 311 -0.50 -20.06 -3.59
C LEU A 311 -0.89 -21.12 -2.56
N GLU A 312 0.06 -21.63 -1.79
CA GLU A 312 -0.20 -22.61 -0.75
C GLU A 312 -1.09 -22.01 0.36
N SER A 313 -0.79 -20.79 0.80
CA SER A 313 -1.57 -20.07 1.81
C SER A 313 -3.00 -19.79 1.32
N TYR A 314 -3.16 -19.41 0.04
CA TYR A 314 -4.46 -19.23 -0.59
C TYR A 314 -5.28 -20.55 -0.53
N SER A 315 -4.69 -21.65 -0.97
CA SER A 315 -5.37 -22.94 -0.94
C SER A 315 -5.81 -23.34 0.47
N ARG A 316 -4.97 -23.12 1.48
CA ARG A 316 -5.29 -23.46 2.89
C ARG A 316 -6.42 -22.62 3.46
N ARG A 317 -6.41 -21.30 3.21
CA ARG A 317 -7.35 -20.35 3.81
C ARG A 317 -8.70 -20.32 3.10
N MET A 318 -8.67 -20.31 1.76
CA MET A 318 -9.88 -20.13 0.97
C MET A 318 -10.63 -21.42 0.66
N ARG A 319 -9.96 -22.58 0.67
CA ARG A 319 -10.58 -23.83 0.25
C ARG A 319 -10.90 -24.79 1.37
N LYS A 320 -10.20 -24.68 2.51
CA LYS A 320 -10.41 -25.52 3.71
C LYS A 320 -10.66 -27.03 3.38
N THR A 321 -9.95 -27.53 2.35
CA THR A 321 -10.12 -28.92 1.91
C THR A 321 -9.43 -29.87 2.87
N THR A 322 -10.14 -30.90 3.30
CA THR A 322 -9.59 -32.03 4.06
C THR A 322 -9.58 -33.27 3.20
N LEU A 323 -8.60 -34.17 3.40
CA LEU A 323 -8.51 -35.46 2.71
C LEU A 323 -9.52 -36.46 3.28
N ILE A 324 -9.85 -36.30 4.55
CA ILE A 324 -10.73 -37.17 5.32
C ILE A 324 -11.64 -36.25 6.14
N PRO A 325 -12.96 -36.54 6.22
CA PRO A 325 -13.84 -35.79 7.12
C PRO A 325 -13.32 -35.89 8.57
N PRO A 326 -13.41 -34.77 9.34
CA PRO A 326 -12.88 -34.72 10.70
C PRO A 326 -13.42 -35.83 11.62
N GLU A 327 -14.70 -36.16 11.47
CA GLU A 327 -15.39 -37.23 12.25
C GLU A 327 -14.80 -38.61 11.93
N GLU A 328 -14.66 -38.93 10.65
CA GLU A 328 -14.04 -40.19 10.22
C GLU A 328 -12.58 -40.30 10.67
N HIS A 329 -11.85 -39.18 10.66
CA HIS A 329 -10.47 -39.15 11.14
C HIS A 329 -10.41 -39.41 12.65
N GLN A 330 -11.30 -38.81 13.43
CA GLN A 330 -11.38 -39.03 14.88
C GLN A 330 -11.73 -40.48 15.22
N GLU A 331 -12.64 -41.10 14.48
CA GLU A 331 -12.96 -42.50 14.62
C GLU A 331 -11.76 -43.42 14.33
N ARG A 332 -10.98 -43.10 13.29
CA ARG A 332 -9.74 -43.80 12.96
C ARG A 332 -8.70 -43.68 14.06
N ILE A 333 -8.50 -42.48 14.60
CA ILE A 333 -7.61 -42.24 15.73
C ILE A 333 -8.03 -43.10 16.91
N SER A 334 -9.30 -43.01 17.31
CA SER A 334 -9.82 -43.77 18.45
C SER A 334 -9.62 -45.29 18.27
N ARG A 335 -9.88 -45.80 17.07
CA ARG A 335 -9.69 -47.22 16.75
C ARG A 335 -8.23 -47.64 16.85
N ILE A 336 -7.27 -46.80 16.37
CA ILE A 336 -5.83 -47.12 16.43
C ILE A 336 -5.33 -47.03 17.88
N VAL A 337 -5.67 -45.97 18.59
CA VAL A 337 -5.21 -45.70 19.97
C VAL A 337 -5.74 -46.77 20.94
N ASN A 338 -6.94 -47.30 20.70
CA ASN A 338 -7.54 -48.39 21.53
C ASN A 338 -6.86 -49.75 21.36
N HIS A 339 -5.90 -49.91 20.43
CA HIS A 339 -5.07 -51.13 20.36
C HIS A 339 -3.88 -51.11 21.32
N PHE A 340 -3.57 -49.97 21.89
CA PHE A 340 -2.51 -49.82 22.88
C PHE A 340 -3.09 -49.91 24.29
N ASP A 341 -2.36 -50.54 25.20
CA ASP A 341 -2.75 -50.65 26.61
C ASP A 341 -2.75 -49.23 27.24
N GLU A 342 -3.62 -49.05 28.28
CA GLU A 342 -3.74 -47.71 28.93
C GLU A 342 -2.43 -47.21 29.58
N LYS A 343 -1.52 -48.11 29.88
CA LYS A 343 -0.21 -47.84 30.51
C LYS A 343 0.94 -47.78 29.52
N ASP A 344 0.65 -47.87 28.23
CA ASP A 344 1.67 -47.84 27.17
C ASP A 344 2.07 -46.39 26.89
N ASP A 345 3.33 -46.05 27.07
CA ASP A 345 3.89 -44.70 26.81
C ASP A 345 3.71 -44.30 25.34
N ASP A 346 3.69 -45.24 24.40
CA ASP A 346 3.47 -45.02 22.99
C ASP A 346 2.03 -44.62 22.65
N ARG A 347 1.05 -44.88 23.51
CA ARG A 347 -0.36 -44.56 23.30
C ARG A 347 -0.60 -43.06 23.18
N GLU A 348 -0.05 -42.27 24.09
CA GLU A 348 -0.19 -40.82 24.10
C GLU A 348 0.55 -40.20 22.93
N TRP A 349 1.79 -40.61 22.69
CA TRP A 349 2.58 -40.16 21.55
C TRP A 349 1.91 -40.42 20.20
N ILE A 350 1.37 -41.64 19.98
CA ILE A 350 0.64 -41.99 18.75
C ILE A 350 -0.64 -41.15 18.61
N ALA A 351 -1.38 -40.93 19.69
CA ALA A 351 -2.58 -40.09 19.68
C ALA A 351 -2.26 -38.66 19.24
N ASP A 352 -1.17 -38.10 19.71
CA ASP A 352 -0.73 -36.73 19.35
C ASP A 352 -0.22 -36.65 17.92
N VAL A 353 0.55 -37.63 17.47
CA VAL A 353 0.99 -37.72 16.07
C VAL A 353 -0.19 -37.81 15.11
N LEU A 354 -1.19 -38.65 15.41
CA LEU A 354 -2.37 -38.85 14.58
C LEU A 354 -3.31 -37.62 14.55
N LYS A 355 -3.28 -36.75 15.55
CA LYS A 355 -4.04 -35.48 15.57
C LYS A 355 -3.40 -34.38 14.73
N THR A 356 -2.15 -34.56 14.25
CA THR A 356 -1.47 -33.56 13.49
C THR A 356 -2.20 -33.21 12.18
N PRO A 357 -2.39 -31.91 11.85
CA PRO A 357 -3.12 -31.50 10.63
C PRO A 357 -2.55 -32.05 9.33
N ILE A 358 -1.25 -32.38 9.30
CA ILE A 358 -0.57 -32.92 8.12
C ILE A 358 -1.19 -34.22 7.59
N LEU A 359 -1.84 -34.99 8.45
CA LEU A 359 -2.47 -36.26 8.08
C LEU A 359 -3.85 -36.11 7.43
N THR A 360 -4.52 -34.98 7.71
CA THR A 360 -5.87 -34.68 7.20
C THR A 360 -5.85 -33.63 6.07
N GLU A 361 -4.80 -32.88 5.95
CA GLU A 361 -4.66 -31.85 4.93
C GLU A 361 -4.02 -32.38 3.64
N PRO A 362 -4.45 -31.86 2.46
CA PRO A 362 -3.76 -32.16 1.22
C PRO A 362 -2.32 -31.66 1.26
N SER A 363 -1.39 -32.44 0.71
CA SER A 363 0.00 -32.01 0.54
C SER A 363 0.09 -30.75 -0.36
N CYS A 364 1.19 -29.99 -0.28
CA CYS A 364 1.47 -28.85 -1.14
C CYS A 364 1.25 -29.21 -2.62
N SER A 365 1.76 -30.36 -3.07
CA SER A 365 1.56 -30.82 -4.45
C SER A 365 0.09 -30.98 -4.82
N LYS A 366 -0.73 -31.59 -3.98
CA LYS A 366 -2.16 -31.74 -4.25
C LYS A 366 -2.87 -30.39 -4.29
N ARG A 367 -2.52 -29.47 -3.38
CA ARG A 367 -3.09 -28.12 -3.33
C ARG A 367 -2.79 -27.33 -4.58
N ILE A 368 -1.52 -27.23 -4.96
CA ILE A 368 -1.08 -26.50 -6.15
C ILE A 368 -1.67 -27.12 -7.42
N THR A 369 -1.69 -28.46 -7.51
CA THR A 369 -2.28 -29.14 -8.68
C THR A 369 -3.79 -28.87 -8.79
N ALA A 370 -4.52 -28.85 -7.68
CA ALA A 370 -5.94 -28.52 -7.69
C ALA A 370 -6.19 -27.08 -8.18
N LEU A 371 -5.42 -26.09 -7.67
CA LEU A 371 -5.50 -24.70 -8.08
C LEU A 371 -5.27 -24.56 -9.59
N PHE A 372 -4.19 -25.12 -10.11
CA PHE A 372 -3.84 -25.00 -11.54
C PHE A 372 -4.85 -25.73 -12.46
N LYS A 373 -5.45 -26.83 -11.99
CA LYS A 373 -6.49 -27.50 -12.79
C LYS A 373 -7.80 -26.75 -12.84
N GLU A 374 -8.17 -26.06 -11.75
CA GLU A 374 -9.38 -25.23 -11.72
C GLU A 374 -9.24 -24.01 -12.61
N THR A 375 -8.10 -23.34 -12.57
CA THR A 375 -7.81 -22.13 -13.36
C THR A 375 -7.22 -22.43 -14.74
N ALA A 376 -7.27 -23.68 -15.19
CA ALA A 376 -6.66 -24.09 -16.46
C ALA A 376 -7.31 -23.38 -17.68
N GLU A 377 -8.62 -23.18 -17.63
CA GLU A 377 -9.37 -22.53 -18.71
C GLU A 377 -9.00 -21.05 -18.80
N GLU A 378 -8.97 -20.34 -17.68
CA GLU A 378 -8.58 -18.92 -17.58
C GLU A 378 -7.11 -18.73 -18.00
N LEU A 379 -6.25 -19.71 -17.72
CA LEU A 379 -4.87 -19.70 -18.16
C LEU A 379 -4.68 -20.12 -19.64
N GLY A 380 -5.73 -20.50 -20.32
CA GLY A 380 -5.67 -20.96 -21.73
C GLY A 380 -4.81 -22.22 -21.92
N ILE A 381 -4.77 -23.12 -20.91
CA ILE A 381 -3.98 -24.36 -20.96
C ILE A 381 -4.85 -25.60 -20.68
N SER A 382 -4.41 -26.76 -21.16
CA SER A 382 -5.08 -28.01 -20.82
C SER A 382 -4.87 -28.40 -19.36
N LYS A 383 -5.82 -29.13 -18.77
CA LYS A 383 -5.71 -29.66 -17.39
C LYS A 383 -4.46 -30.54 -17.19
N SER A 384 -4.02 -31.25 -18.23
CA SER A 384 -2.78 -32.03 -18.22
C SER A 384 -1.55 -31.13 -18.12
N LYS A 385 -1.50 -30.04 -18.93
CA LYS A 385 -0.42 -29.05 -18.86
C LYS A 385 -0.41 -28.33 -17.50
N ALA A 386 -1.57 -27.99 -16.97
CA ALA A 386 -1.74 -27.42 -15.65
C ALA A 386 -1.15 -28.31 -14.54
N ALA A 387 -1.43 -29.62 -14.57
CA ALA A 387 -0.87 -30.59 -13.64
C ALA A 387 0.67 -30.72 -13.78
N SER A 388 1.18 -30.71 -15.01
CA SER A 388 2.64 -30.75 -15.27
C SER A 388 3.35 -29.51 -14.74
N LEU A 389 2.76 -28.31 -14.92
CA LEU A 389 3.30 -27.05 -14.36
C LEU A 389 3.30 -27.10 -12.82
N ALA A 390 2.19 -27.50 -12.21
CA ALA A 390 2.10 -27.65 -10.77
C ALA A 390 3.18 -28.58 -10.21
N TYR A 391 3.41 -29.72 -10.86
CA TYR A 391 4.48 -30.65 -10.48
C TYR A 391 5.86 -29.98 -10.54
N LYS A 392 6.17 -29.27 -11.63
CA LYS A 392 7.44 -28.55 -11.75
C LYS A 392 7.62 -27.49 -10.67
N ILE A 393 6.56 -26.71 -10.38
CA ILE A 393 6.58 -25.69 -9.33
C ILE A 393 6.92 -26.32 -7.97
N VAL A 394 6.26 -27.42 -7.62
CA VAL A 394 6.50 -28.10 -6.33
C VAL A 394 7.90 -28.74 -6.30
N ALA A 395 8.36 -29.34 -7.40
CA ALA A 395 9.71 -29.91 -7.48
C ALA A 395 10.78 -28.82 -7.30
N THR A 396 10.62 -27.69 -7.96
CA THR A 396 11.53 -26.52 -7.82
C THR A 396 11.51 -25.96 -6.40
N ARG A 397 10.30 -25.80 -5.79
CA ARG A 397 10.17 -25.36 -4.40
C ARG A 397 10.93 -26.29 -3.45
N ASN A 398 10.75 -27.61 -3.59
CA ASN A 398 11.42 -28.58 -2.73
C ASN A 398 12.95 -28.65 -2.96
N TYR A 399 13.44 -28.18 -4.09
CA TYR A 399 14.88 -28.07 -4.34
C TYR A 399 15.50 -26.91 -3.54
N TYR A 400 14.75 -25.81 -3.34
CA TYR A 400 15.22 -24.62 -2.62
C TYR A 400 14.86 -24.59 -1.13
N THR A 401 14.04 -25.51 -0.62
CA THR A 401 13.68 -25.65 0.81
C THR A 401 14.32 -26.85 1.46
#